data_8087d72bb5265116a3cd4d7a57ab63e9
#
_entry.id   8087d72bb5265116a3cd4d7a57ab63e9
#
_cell.length_a   1.000
_cell.length_b   1.000
_cell.length_c   1.000
_cell.angle_alpha   90.00
_cell.angle_beta   90.00
_cell.angle_gamma   90.00
#
_symmetry.space_group_name_H-M   'P 1'
#
loop_
_entity.id
_entity.type
_entity.pdbx_description
1 polymer ?
#
loop_
_entity_poly.entity_id
_entity_poly.type
_entity_poly.pdbx_seq_one_letter_code
_entity_poly.pdbx_strand_id
1 'polypeptide(L)'
;MKKIFFLLILFLPNVTFAASMSMIGEKGKASEVSKVIEIKMYDNYYEPNIIEVKKGETIKFVVINLGELVHEFNIATKEMHIKHQPEMMMMVEKDILLGDRIDLKKMKEAAKTDHSMAHSHSNSVLLEPKKSADLIWKFSKNTMLEAACNIPGHYESGMVAKVNIN
;
A
#
# COMPACT_ATOMS: atom_id res chain seq x y z
N MET A 1 -43.87 -33.18 20.00
CA MET A 1 -42.97 -32.16 20.53
C MET A 1 -41.86 -31.93 19.52
N LYS A 2 -41.90 -30.84 18.70
CA LYS A 2 -40.89 -30.50 17.69
C LYS A 2 -39.77 -29.70 18.36
N LYS A 3 -38.55 -30.26 18.39
CA LYS A 3 -37.36 -29.52 18.88
C LYS A 3 -36.87 -28.60 17.75
N ILE A 4 -37.00 -27.31 17.96
CA ILE A 4 -36.44 -26.28 17.08
C ILE A 4 -34.96 -26.13 17.47
N PHE A 5 -34.07 -26.49 16.54
CA PHE A 5 -32.64 -26.28 16.67
C PHE A 5 -32.34 -24.86 16.19
N PHE A 6 -32.00 -23.95 17.12
CA PHE A 6 -31.51 -22.60 16.79
C PHE A 6 -30.04 -22.71 16.37
N LEU A 7 -29.76 -22.56 15.08
CA LEU A 7 -28.41 -22.48 14.56
C LEU A 7 -27.88 -21.06 14.82
N LEU A 8 -27.03 -20.92 15.82
CA LEU A 8 -26.34 -19.67 16.14
C LEU A 8 -25.22 -19.46 15.11
N ILE A 9 -25.46 -18.64 14.09
CA ILE A 9 -24.42 -18.23 13.14
C ILE A 9 -23.53 -17.20 13.85
N LEU A 10 -22.36 -17.63 14.29
CA LEU A 10 -21.32 -16.73 14.77
C LEU A 10 -20.76 -15.92 13.58
N PHE A 11 -21.15 -14.66 13.49
CA PHE A 11 -20.45 -13.68 12.65
C PHE A 11 -19.08 -13.38 13.29
N LEU A 12 -18.02 -13.98 12.76
CA LEU A 12 -16.66 -13.56 13.10
C LEU A 12 -16.32 -12.30 12.29
N PRO A 13 -16.06 -11.15 12.94
CA PRO A 13 -15.66 -9.95 12.20
C PRO A 13 -14.28 -10.17 11.55
N ASN A 14 -14.08 -9.65 10.34
CA ASN A 14 -12.80 -9.63 9.64
C ASN A 14 -11.79 -8.72 10.38
N VAL A 15 -11.18 -9.24 11.45
CA VAL A 15 -10.22 -8.51 12.30
C VAL A 15 -8.80 -8.54 11.75
N THR A 16 -8.54 -9.33 10.69
CA THR A 16 -7.17 -9.68 10.28
C THR A 16 -6.39 -8.55 9.60
N PHE A 17 -7.02 -7.70 8.80
CA PHE A 17 -6.32 -6.64 8.06
C PHE A 17 -5.92 -5.45 8.95
N ALA A 18 -6.84 -4.97 9.79
CA ALA A 18 -6.56 -3.87 10.70
C ALA A 18 -5.46 -4.21 11.73
N ALA A 19 -5.39 -5.46 12.18
CA ALA A 19 -4.36 -5.93 13.11
C ALA A 19 -2.96 -5.95 12.45
N SER A 20 -2.83 -6.31 11.17
CA SER A 20 -1.54 -6.31 10.47
C SER A 20 -1.00 -4.90 10.23
N MET A 21 -1.87 -3.94 9.91
CA MET A 21 -1.48 -2.53 9.71
C MET A 21 -0.93 -1.90 10.99
N SER A 22 -1.50 -2.22 12.16
CA SER A 22 -1.02 -1.72 13.44
C SER A 22 0.40 -2.18 13.81
N MET A 23 0.93 -3.21 13.14
CA MET A 23 2.30 -3.70 13.33
C MET A 23 3.36 -2.89 12.60
N ILE A 24 2.99 -2.18 11.54
CA ILE A 24 3.93 -1.40 10.71
C ILE A 24 3.90 0.10 11.01
N GLY A 25 2.91 0.55 11.76
CA GLY A 25 2.67 1.96 12.06
C GLY A 25 1.20 2.32 11.92
N GLU A 26 0.93 3.57 11.60
CA GLU A 26 -0.44 4.07 11.44
C GLU A 26 -0.51 5.28 10.51
N LYS A 27 -1.70 5.55 9.97
CA LYS A 27 -1.95 6.76 9.19
C LYS A 27 -1.64 8.00 10.04
N GLY A 28 -0.72 8.84 9.57
CA GLY A 28 -0.34 10.07 10.25
C GLY A 28 -1.36 11.20 10.06
N LYS A 29 -1.31 12.19 10.95
CA LYS A 29 -2.07 13.45 10.83
C LYS A 29 -1.17 14.55 10.28
N ALA A 30 -1.71 15.40 9.41
CA ALA A 30 -0.95 16.53 8.84
C ALA A 30 -0.37 17.47 9.91
N SER A 31 -1.07 17.65 11.03
CA SER A 31 -0.62 18.48 12.16
C SER A 31 0.54 17.87 12.95
N GLU A 32 0.83 16.57 12.78
CA GLU A 32 1.89 15.85 13.49
C GLU A 32 3.14 15.64 12.62
N VAL A 33 3.13 16.13 11.36
CA VAL A 33 4.26 15.95 10.44
C VAL A 33 5.50 16.67 10.98
N SER A 34 6.54 15.88 11.25
CA SER A 34 7.85 16.37 11.72
C SER A 34 8.89 16.51 10.61
N LYS A 35 8.69 15.79 9.49
CA LYS A 35 9.63 15.75 8.36
C LYS A 35 8.88 15.50 7.05
N VAL A 36 9.37 16.09 5.98
CA VAL A 36 8.92 15.84 4.60
C VAL A 36 10.04 15.12 3.86
N ILE A 37 9.69 14.05 3.15
CA ILE A 37 10.62 13.31 2.28
C ILE A 37 10.01 13.23 0.89
N GLU A 38 10.73 13.69 -0.11
CA GLU A 38 10.36 13.50 -1.51
C GLU A 38 10.81 12.12 -1.97
N ILE A 39 9.91 11.39 -2.61
CA ILE A 39 10.15 10.08 -3.22
C ILE A 39 9.88 10.19 -4.71
N LYS A 40 10.90 9.94 -5.51
CA LYS A 40 10.79 9.82 -6.96
C LYS A 40 10.73 8.34 -7.35
N MET A 41 9.73 7.97 -8.12
CA MET A 41 9.56 6.64 -8.67
C MET A 41 10.02 6.66 -10.14
N TYR A 42 10.92 5.76 -10.49
CA TYR A 42 11.34 5.47 -11.84
C TYR A 42 10.93 4.03 -12.19
N ASP A 43 11.09 3.59 -13.42
CA ASP A 43 10.51 2.32 -13.85
C ASP A 43 11.05 1.07 -13.14
N ASN A 44 12.20 1.16 -12.43
CA ASN A 44 12.76 0.02 -11.69
C ASN A 44 13.32 0.39 -10.31
N TYR A 45 13.20 1.65 -9.86
CA TYR A 45 13.78 2.05 -8.58
C TYR A 45 13.12 3.29 -7.98
N TYR A 46 13.42 3.54 -6.70
CA TYR A 46 13.07 4.77 -5.98
C TYR A 46 14.31 5.63 -5.73
N GLU A 47 14.11 6.94 -5.67
CA GLU A 47 15.08 7.89 -5.19
C GLU A 47 14.45 8.74 -4.05
N PRO A 48 15.00 8.67 -2.81
CA PRO A 48 16.09 7.82 -2.36
C PRO A 48 15.70 6.33 -2.28
N ASN A 49 16.69 5.42 -2.37
CA ASN A 49 16.52 3.98 -2.16
C ASN A 49 16.73 3.54 -0.71
N ILE A 50 17.10 4.49 0.18
CA ILE A 50 17.17 4.32 1.63
C ILE A 50 16.43 5.47 2.29
N ILE A 51 15.48 5.15 3.15
CA ILE A 51 14.63 6.09 3.87
C ILE A 51 14.98 6.01 5.36
N GLU A 52 15.52 7.11 5.90
CA GLU A 52 15.90 7.21 7.32
C GLU A 52 14.82 7.94 8.10
N VAL A 53 14.25 7.27 9.10
CA VAL A 53 13.21 7.79 9.98
C VAL A 53 13.48 7.41 11.44
N LYS A 54 12.82 8.08 12.38
CA LYS A 54 12.89 7.73 13.80
C LYS A 54 11.58 7.09 14.26
N LYS A 55 11.68 6.19 15.24
CA LYS A 55 10.49 5.68 15.90
C LYS A 55 9.66 6.82 16.49
N GLY A 56 8.36 6.80 16.20
CA GLY A 56 7.40 7.82 16.62
C GLY A 56 7.26 9.00 15.68
N GLU A 57 8.14 9.16 14.68
CA GLU A 57 8.01 10.24 13.69
C GLU A 57 6.78 10.06 12.80
N THR A 58 6.20 11.20 12.45
CA THR A 58 5.17 11.30 11.40
C THR A 58 5.81 11.97 10.20
N ILE A 59 5.90 11.22 9.11
CA ILE A 59 6.53 11.66 7.87
C ILE A 59 5.46 11.93 6.82
N LYS A 60 5.60 13.06 6.13
CA LYS A 60 4.88 13.33 4.89
C LYS A 60 5.81 12.92 3.74
N PHE A 61 5.44 11.91 2.99
CA PHE A 61 6.07 11.58 1.72
C PHE A 61 5.37 12.33 0.60
N VAL A 62 6.14 13.06 -0.19
CA VAL A 62 5.69 13.63 -1.46
C VAL A 62 6.16 12.68 -2.55
N VAL A 63 5.26 11.84 -3.03
CA VAL A 63 5.58 10.77 -3.99
C VAL A 63 5.30 11.25 -5.40
N ILE A 64 6.28 11.14 -6.29
CA ILE A 64 6.21 11.60 -7.68
C ILE A 64 6.60 10.45 -8.60
N ASN A 65 5.73 10.10 -9.53
CA ASN A 65 6.05 9.13 -10.56
C ASN A 65 6.71 9.83 -11.76
N LEU A 66 8.02 9.65 -11.92
CA LEU A 66 8.83 10.17 -13.03
C LEU A 66 9.05 9.12 -14.13
N GLY A 67 8.63 7.87 -13.91
CA GLY A 67 8.68 6.78 -14.87
C GLY A 67 7.64 6.92 -15.99
N GLU A 68 7.60 5.93 -16.87
CA GLU A 68 6.65 5.81 -17.98
C GLU A 68 5.56 4.77 -17.68
N LEU A 69 5.70 4.00 -16.58
CA LEU A 69 4.75 2.99 -16.13
C LEU A 69 3.99 3.45 -14.88
N VAL A 70 2.87 2.78 -14.59
CA VAL A 70 2.19 2.90 -13.29
C VAL A 70 3.09 2.32 -12.21
N HIS A 71 3.22 3.02 -11.09
CA HIS A 71 4.00 2.57 -9.93
C HIS A 71 3.23 2.72 -8.63
N GLU A 72 3.52 1.82 -7.69
CA GLU A 72 3.07 1.91 -6.32
C GLU A 72 4.25 2.31 -5.41
N PHE A 73 3.99 3.15 -4.41
CA PHE A 73 4.84 3.35 -3.25
C PHE A 73 4.09 2.84 -2.03
N ASN A 74 4.47 1.68 -1.51
CA ASN A 74 3.78 0.99 -0.42
C ASN A 74 4.78 0.69 0.71
N ILE A 75 4.51 1.17 1.93
CA ILE A 75 5.35 0.94 3.12
C ILE A 75 4.82 -0.26 3.88
N ALA A 76 5.57 -1.36 3.89
CA ALA A 76 5.13 -2.61 4.53
C ALA A 76 6.32 -3.50 4.94
N THR A 77 6.04 -4.64 5.56
CA THR A 77 7.03 -5.71 5.69
C THR A 77 7.11 -6.51 4.40
N LYS A 78 8.23 -7.18 4.17
CA LYS A 78 8.39 -8.09 3.03
C LYS A 78 7.25 -9.11 2.90
N GLU A 79 6.82 -9.67 4.03
CA GLU A 79 5.70 -10.63 4.04
C GLU A 79 4.37 -10.01 3.60
N MET A 80 4.11 -8.75 3.99
CA MET A 80 2.91 -8.03 3.57
C MET A 80 2.94 -7.72 2.08
N HIS A 81 4.10 -7.35 1.51
CA HIS A 81 4.27 -7.16 0.08
C HIS A 81 3.93 -8.43 -0.70
N ILE A 82 4.49 -9.58 -0.28
CA ILE A 82 4.21 -10.88 -0.92
C ILE A 82 2.71 -11.22 -0.87
N LYS A 83 2.04 -10.91 0.24
CA LYS A 83 0.58 -11.13 0.37
C LYS A 83 -0.27 -10.17 -0.45
N HIS A 84 0.27 -9.00 -0.78
CA HIS A 84 -0.44 -7.98 -1.58
C HIS A 84 -0.31 -8.22 -3.09
N GLN A 85 0.75 -8.87 -3.56
CA GLN A 85 0.98 -9.13 -4.98
C GLN A 85 -0.18 -9.83 -5.72
N PRO A 86 -0.88 -10.83 -5.13
CA PRO A 86 -2.05 -11.43 -5.79
C PRO A 86 -3.18 -10.44 -6.08
N GLU A 87 -3.40 -9.44 -5.20
CA GLU A 87 -4.38 -8.37 -5.43
C GLU A 87 -3.96 -7.51 -6.64
N MET A 88 -2.69 -7.12 -6.71
CA MET A 88 -2.16 -6.34 -7.83
C MET A 88 -2.23 -7.11 -9.15
N MET A 89 -1.94 -8.42 -9.12
CA MET A 89 -2.09 -9.30 -10.28
C MET A 89 -3.54 -9.35 -10.76
N MET A 90 -4.50 -9.50 -9.82
CA MET A 90 -5.93 -9.50 -10.16
C MET A 90 -6.37 -8.17 -10.78
N MET A 91 -5.82 -7.05 -10.36
CA MET A 91 -6.10 -5.75 -10.96
C MET A 91 -5.59 -5.66 -12.41
N VAL A 92 -4.44 -6.29 -12.71
CA VAL A 92 -3.94 -6.42 -14.09
C VAL A 92 -4.82 -7.34 -14.92
N GLU A 93 -5.19 -8.51 -14.41
CA GLU A 93 -6.05 -9.49 -15.10
C GLU A 93 -7.44 -8.93 -15.43
N LYS A 94 -7.93 -7.98 -14.63
CA LYS A 94 -9.21 -7.28 -14.86
C LYS A 94 -9.05 -6.03 -15.74
N ASP A 95 -7.88 -5.76 -16.31
CA ASP A 95 -7.53 -4.54 -17.02
C ASP A 95 -7.84 -3.25 -16.24
N ILE A 96 -7.72 -3.30 -14.93
CA ILE A 96 -7.80 -2.12 -14.05
C ILE A 96 -6.45 -1.40 -14.08
N LEU A 97 -5.35 -2.16 -13.90
CA LEU A 97 -3.99 -1.68 -14.07
C LEU A 97 -3.51 -2.03 -15.48
N LEU A 98 -3.20 -1.00 -16.22
CA LEU A 98 -2.54 -1.07 -17.52
C LEU A 98 -1.10 -0.55 -17.34
N GLY A 99 -0.24 -0.77 -18.31
CA GLY A 99 1.17 -0.40 -18.15
C GLY A 99 1.37 1.07 -17.79
N ASP A 100 0.66 1.98 -18.46
CA ASP A 100 0.81 3.43 -18.34
C ASP A 100 -0.35 4.16 -17.68
N ARG A 101 -1.43 3.46 -17.30
CA ARG A 101 -2.63 4.09 -16.76
C ARG A 101 -3.46 3.15 -15.88
N ILE A 102 -4.35 3.76 -15.11
CA ILE A 102 -5.33 3.08 -14.24
C ILE A 102 -6.73 3.33 -14.80
N ASP A 103 -7.47 2.26 -15.13
CA ASP A 103 -8.89 2.39 -15.49
C ASP A 103 -9.73 2.60 -14.23
N LEU A 104 -9.89 3.86 -13.83
CA LEU A 104 -10.63 4.23 -12.63
C LEU A 104 -12.12 3.82 -12.69
N LYS A 105 -12.68 3.67 -13.90
CA LYS A 105 -14.06 3.21 -14.08
C LYS A 105 -14.17 1.73 -13.74
N LYS A 106 -13.29 0.90 -14.31
CA LYS A 106 -13.23 -0.54 -13.98
C LYS A 106 -12.89 -0.76 -12.50
N MET A 107 -11.93 0.00 -11.96
CA MET A 107 -11.57 -0.05 -10.54
C MET A 107 -12.79 0.19 -9.65
N LYS A 108 -13.54 1.28 -9.89
CA LYS A 108 -14.75 1.62 -9.14
C LYS A 108 -15.85 0.56 -9.27
N GLU A 109 -16.00 -0.03 -10.45
CA GLU A 109 -16.98 -1.09 -10.68
C GLU A 109 -16.60 -2.38 -9.95
N ALA A 110 -15.35 -2.82 -10.06
CA ALA A 110 -14.85 -4.00 -9.37
C ALA A 110 -14.93 -3.85 -7.85
N ALA A 111 -14.66 -2.67 -7.32
CA ALA A 111 -14.74 -2.37 -5.88
C ALA A 111 -16.14 -2.49 -5.28
N LYS A 112 -17.20 -2.53 -6.09
CA LYS A 112 -18.57 -2.79 -5.61
C LYS A 112 -18.77 -4.21 -5.11
N THR A 113 -18.05 -5.17 -5.68
CA THR A 113 -18.14 -6.60 -5.35
C THR A 113 -16.93 -7.08 -4.54
N ASP A 114 -15.79 -6.44 -4.72
CA ASP A 114 -14.55 -6.74 -4.02
C ASP A 114 -13.86 -5.44 -3.61
N HIS A 115 -13.95 -5.09 -2.33
CA HIS A 115 -13.41 -3.84 -1.79
C HIS A 115 -11.87 -3.73 -1.92
N SER A 116 -11.14 -4.84 -2.04
CA SER A 116 -9.69 -4.82 -2.26
C SER A 116 -9.35 -4.11 -3.58
N MET A 117 -10.21 -4.26 -4.60
CA MET A 117 -10.03 -3.62 -5.91
C MET A 117 -10.06 -2.09 -5.87
N ALA A 118 -10.50 -1.46 -4.78
CA ALA A 118 -10.43 0.00 -4.61
C ALA A 118 -9.00 0.48 -4.37
N HIS A 119 -8.08 -0.41 -4.03
CA HIS A 119 -6.68 -0.11 -3.67
C HIS A 119 -6.55 1.09 -2.70
N SER A 120 -7.41 1.10 -1.67
CA SER A 120 -7.50 2.21 -0.70
C SER A 120 -6.74 1.88 0.58
N HIS A 121 -5.41 1.83 0.50
CA HIS A 121 -4.53 1.54 1.63
C HIS A 121 -3.94 2.83 2.20
N SER A 122 -3.92 2.96 3.54
CA SER A 122 -3.38 4.17 4.19
C SER A 122 -1.85 4.25 4.18
N ASN A 123 -1.16 3.16 3.83
CA ASN A 123 0.30 3.03 3.77
C ASN A 123 0.83 3.02 2.33
N SER A 124 -0.03 3.28 1.33
CA SER A 124 0.38 3.24 -0.06
C SER A 124 -0.27 4.32 -0.92
N VAL A 125 0.40 4.62 -2.04
CA VAL A 125 -0.13 5.40 -3.15
C VAL A 125 0.21 4.70 -4.47
N LEU A 126 -0.76 4.67 -5.38
CA LEU A 126 -0.64 4.10 -6.72
C LEU A 126 -0.76 5.24 -7.73
N LEU A 127 0.25 5.44 -8.58
CA LEU A 127 0.37 6.63 -9.44
C LEU A 127 0.63 6.26 -10.89
N GLU A 128 -0.15 6.86 -11.77
CA GLU A 128 0.15 6.93 -13.20
C GLU A 128 1.42 7.74 -13.48
N PRO A 129 2.04 7.60 -14.65
CA PRO A 129 3.15 8.44 -15.08
C PRO A 129 2.87 9.94 -14.91
N LYS A 130 3.89 10.69 -14.45
CA LYS A 130 3.87 12.15 -14.25
C LYS A 130 2.84 12.65 -13.24
N LYS A 131 2.30 11.74 -12.40
CA LYS A 131 1.42 12.08 -11.27
C LYS A 131 2.19 12.11 -9.96
N SER A 132 1.62 12.81 -8.99
CA SER A 132 2.12 12.87 -7.62
C SER A 132 1.00 12.78 -6.60
N ALA A 133 1.33 12.29 -5.41
CA ALA A 133 0.43 12.27 -4.26
C ALA A 133 1.21 12.37 -2.95
N ASP A 134 0.51 12.77 -1.90
CA ASP A 134 1.04 12.81 -0.54
C ASP A 134 0.63 11.54 0.22
N LEU A 135 1.59 10.96 0.94
CA LEU A 135 1.36 9.90 1.91
C LEU A 135 1.85 10.38 3.28
N ILE A 136 0.99 10.37 4.30
CA ILE A 136 1.39 10.73 5.66
C ILE A 136 1.34 9.46 6.53
N TRP A 137 2.51 9.04 7.01
CA TRP A 137 2.68 7.82 7.78
C TRP A 137 3.42 8.08 9.09
N LYS A 138 2.91 7.48 10.20
CA LYS A 138 3.55 7.53 11.51
C LYS A 138 4.22 6.21 11.83
N PHE A 139 5.53 6.26 12.05
CA PHE A 139 6.36 5.10 12.36
C PHE A 139 6.31 4.76 13.86
N SER A 140 5.13 4.37 14.35
CA SER A 140 4.90 4.10 15.78
C SER A 140 5.51 2.79 16.28
N LYS A 141 5.99 1.94 15.37
CA LYS A 141 6.57 0.61 15.67
C LYS A 141 8.02 0.52 15.19
N ASN A 142 8.78 -0.33 15.87
CA ASN A 142 10.12 -0.70 15.42
C ASN A 142 10.04 -2.07 14.72
N THR A 143 9.74 -2.05 13.44
CA THR A 143 9.53 -3.23 12.61
C THR A 143 10.40 -3.08 11.37
N MET A 144 10.97 -4.16 10.85
CA MET A 144 11.67 -4.13 9.57
C MET A 144 10.69 -3.83 8.44
N LEU A 145 10.87 -2.67 7.83
CA LEU A 145 10.03 -2.18 6.75
C LEU A 145 10.84 -1.94 5.49
N GLU A 146 10.14 -2.02 4.39
CA GLU A 146 10.60 -1.55 3.08
C GLU A 146 9.48 -0.77 2.41
N ALA A 147 9.83 0.10 1.48
CA ALA A 147 8.87 0.68 0.57
C ALA A 147 9.06 -0.01 -0.78
N ALA A 148 7.98 -0.54 -1.36
CA ALA A 148 8.09 -1.34 -2.56
C ALA A 148 6.93 -1.08 -3.54
N CYS A 149 7.18 -1.41 -4.82
CA CYS A 149 6.18 -1.46 -5.87
C CYS A 149 5.71 -2.90 -6.04
N ASN A 150 4.42 -3.15 -5.81
CA ASN A 150 3.82 -4.49 -5.95
C ASN A 150 3.15 -4.71 -7.31
N ILE A 151 3.31 -3.80 -8.26
CA ILE A 151 2.95 -4.05 -9.66
C ILE A 151 3.69 -5.33 -10.10
N PRO A 152 3.00 -6.29 -10.75
CA PRO A 152 3.61 -7.57 -11.12
C PRO A 152 4.94 -7.41 -11.85
N GLY A 153 5.99 -8.08 -11.34
CA GLY A 153 7.35 -8.03 -11.86
C GLY A 153 8.22 -6.89 -11.32
N HIS A 154 7.65 -5.82 -10.74
CA HIS A 154 8.45 -4.67 -10.26
C HIS A 154 9.18 -4.98 -8.95
N TYR A 155 8.52 -5.66 -8.02
CA TYR A 155 9.16 -6.10 -6.76
C TYR A 155 10.32 -7.05 -7.06
N GLU A 156 10.13 -8.02 -7.93
CA GLU A 156 11.12 -9.02 -8.32
C GLU A 156 12.29 -8.39 -9.09
N SER A 157 12.06 -7.31 -9.82
CA SER A 157 13.11 -6.54 -10.49
C SER A 157 13.92 -5.64 -9.55
N GLY A 158 13.54 -5.59 -8.26
CA GLY A 158 14.25 -4.85 -7.23
C GLY A 158 13.73 -3.42 -7.00
N MET A 159 12.51 -3.10 -7.44
CA MET A 159 11.90 -1.80 -7.13
C MET A 159 11.50 -1.72 -5.64
N VAL A 160 12.50 -1.60 -4.79
CA VAL A 160 12.42 -1.60 -3.33
C VAL A 160 13.34 -0.52 -2.75
N ALA A 161 12.85 0.24 -1.78
CA ALA A 161 13.64 1.14 -0.94
C ALA A 161 13.65 0.62 0.51
N LYS A 162 14.82 0.56 1.13
CA LYS A 162 14.97 0.15 2.53
C LYS A 162 14.47 1.25 3.47
N VAL A 163 13.70 0.90 4.51
CA VAL A 163 13.29 1.83 5.57
C VAL A 163 14.07 1.50 6.84
N ASN A 164 14.94 2.40 7.27
CA ASN A 164 15.68 2.30 8.53
C ASN A 164 14.96 3.13 9.59
N ILE A 165 14.54 2.45 10.67
CA ILE A 165 13.90 3.09 11.83
C ILE A 165 14.92 3.12 12.97
N ASN A 166 15.35 4.33 13.36
CA ASN A 166 16.34 4.58 14.40
C ASN A 166 15.70 4.96 15.74
#